data_7cc180e204ea8181ee26516e7d872794
#
_entry.id   7cc180e204ea8181ee26516e7d872794
#
_cell.length_a   1.000
_cell.length_b   1.000
_cell.length_c   1.000
_cell.angle_alpha   90.00
_cell.angle_beta   90.00
_cell.angle_gamma   90.00
#
_symmetry.space_group_name_H-M   'P 1'
#
loop_
_entity.id
_entity.type
_entity.pdbx_description
1 polymer ?
#
loop_
_entity_poly.entity_id
_entity_poly.type
_entity_poly.pdbx_seq_one_letter_code
_entity_poly.pdbx_strand_id
1 'polypeptide(L)'
;VRYKDKENLNGKIYETPLTNHEDRSTWKEFLAHDKNVRIEGIDILRDYVTIELRRNGLNEIIAKPTSGTGEIKTITFPEPVYSAELNGNPEYDADNFRYSYTSLNRPGTLYEYNITTGETVKLKEQEIPSGFNPDDYTVERLWATAQDGVKVPMAIVYKKGLRKDGTNPALVYSYGSYGSSSDVSFSASLYSLIDRGFVYALAQVRGGSDLGEQWYERGKLLHKKNTFTDFIACSELLINKKYTSANKLAAMGGSAGGLLMGAVMNM
;
A
#
# COMPACT_ATOMS: atom_id res chain seq x y z
N VAL A 1 11.64 9.59 18.25
CA VAL A 1 10.23 10.04 18.37
C VAL A 1 9.65 10.30 17.00
N ARG A 2 8.52 9.67 16.67
CA ARG A 2 7.72 10.03 15.48
C ARG A 2 6.74 11.13 15.86
N TYR A 3 6.74 12.23 15.12
CA TYR A 3 5.94 13.42 15.41
C TYR A 3 5.10 13.84 14.20
N LYS A 4 3.86 14.23 14.45
CA LYS A 4 2.93 14.80 13.46
C LYS A 4 2.29 16.07 14.00
N ASP A 5 2.05 17.03 13.13
CA ASP A 5 1.27 18.24 13.39
C ASP A 5 0.53 18.68 12.11
N LYS A 6 -0.10 19.86 12.15
CA LYS A 6 -0.88 20.38 11.01
C LYS A 6 -0.02 20.72 9.78
N GLU A 7 1.27 20.99 9.97
CA GLU A 7 2.21 21.32 8.89
C GLU A 7 2.93 20.07 8.38
N ASN A 8 3.10 19.05 9.26
CA ASN A 8 3.84 17.83 9.00
C ASN A 8 2.92 16.60 9.07
N LEU A 9 1.89 16.58 8.25
CA LEU A 9 0.83 15.57 8.27
C LEU A 9 1.35 14.14 8.09
N ASN A 10 2.35 13.94 7.24
CA ASN A 10 2.95 12.64 6.96
C ASN A 10 3.99 12.20 7.99
N GLY A 11 4.31 13.09 8.94
CA GLY A 11 5.21 12.83 10.05
C GLY A 11 6.66 13.23 9.80
N LYS A 12 7.39 13.33 10.91
CA LYS A 12 8.84 13.50 11.03
C LYS A 12 9.38 12.51 12.05
N ILE A 13 10.66 12.27 12.02
CA ILE A 13 11.36 11.52 13.07
C ILE A 13 12.39 12.44 13.73
N TYR A 14 12.37 12.46 15.06
CA TYR A 14 13.34 13.18 15.88
C TYR A 14 14.11 12.22 16.77
N GLU A 15 15.36 12.52 16.98
CA GLU A 15 16.20 11.99 18.03
C GLU A 15 16.15 12.90 19.26
N THR A 16 16.10 12.34 20.45
CA THR A 16 16.11 13.09 21.72
C THR A 16 16.73 12.23 22.85
N PRO A 17 17.44 12.86 23.82
CA PRO A 17 17.93 12.15 24.99
C PRO A 17 16.79 11.55 25.81
N LEU A 18 16.91 10.33 26.28
CA LEU A 18 15.90 9.67 27.13
C LEU A 18 15.61 10.44 28.42
N THR A 19 16.64 11.11 28.98
CA THR A 19 16.53 11.87 30.23
C THR A 19 15.77 13.19 30.08
N ASN A 20 15.57 13.68 28.86
CA ASN A 20 14.96 15.00 28.60
C ASN A 20 14.04 14.98 27.35
N HIS A 21 13.38 13.84 27.12
CA HIS A 21 12.59 13.60 25.91
C HIS A 21 11.33 14.48 25.80
N GLU A 22 10.85 15.05 26.91
CA GLU A 22 9.70 15.96 26.93
C GLU A 22 10.07 17.38 26.48
N ASP A 23 11.34 17.79 26.63
CA ASP A 23 11.82 19.09 26.21
C ASP A 23 12.11 19.11 24.70
N ARG A 24 11.19 19.68 23.95
CA ARG A 24 11.29 19.76 22.48
C ARG A 24 12.50 20.56 21.99
N SER A 25 13.10 21.41 22.82
CA SER A 25 14.31 22.14 22.46
C SER A 25 15.53 21.23 22.28
N THR A 26 15.48 20.02 22.86
CA THR A 26 16.53 18.98 22.73
C THR A 26 16.36 18.10 21.50
N TRP A 27 15.24 18.20 20.79
CA TRP A 27 14.93 17.34 19.66
C TRP A 27 15.76 17.71 18.44
N LYS A 28 16.46 16.74 17.89
CA LYS A 28 17.20 16.86 16.64
C LYS A 28 16.46 16.14 15.53
N GLU A 29 16.25 16.78 14.40
CA GLU A 29 15.61 16.16 13.26
C GLU A 29 16.47 15.00 12.72
N PHE A 30 15.91 13.80 12.74
CA PHE A 30 16.54 12.59 12.19
C PHE A 30 16.04 12.29 10.78
N LEU A 31 14.73 12.43 10.53
CA LEU A 31 14.12 12.34 9.21
C LEU A 31 13.11 13.49 9.04
N ALA A 32 13.34 14.30 8.02
CA ALA A 32 12.49 15.44 7.68
C ALA A 32 11.12 14.99 7.14
N HIS A 33 10.14 15.88 7.27
CA HIS A 33 8.84 15.70 6.62
C HIS A 33 8.96 15.78 5.08
N ASP A 34 8.30 14.87 4.39
CA ASP A 34 8.04 14.96 2.96
C ASP A 34 6.52 14.86 2.73
N LYS A 35 5.96 15.84 2.01
CA LYS A 35 4.52 15.88 1.71
C LYS A 35 4.04 14.70 0.86
N ASN A 36 4.95 14.01 0.16
CA ASN A 36 4.67 12.89 -0.73
C ASN A 36 5.01 11.54 -0.09
N VAL A 37 5.58 11.54 1.12
CA VAL A 37 6.05 10.33 1.80
C VAL A 37 5.52 10.28 3.22
N ARG A 38 4.67 9.31 3.50
CA ARG A 38 4.15 9.07 4.84
C ARG A 38 5.05 8.10 5.59
N ILE A 39 5.36 8.42 6.84
CA ILE A 39 6.05 7.50 7.74
C ILE A 39 5.01 6.55 8.34
N GLU A 40 5.15 5.25 8.11
CA GLU A 40 4.25 4.21 8.61
C GLU A 40 4.75 3.60 9.92
N GLY A 41 6.01 3.21 9.97
CA GLY A 41 6.63 2.55 11.10
C GLY A 41 8.11 2.87 11.26
N ILE A 42 8.65 2.59 12.43
CA ILE A 42 10.08 2.64 12.74
C ILE A 42 10.44 1.46 13.64
N ASP A 43 11.62 0.91 13.43
CA ASP A 43 12.25 -0.04 14.34
C ASP A 43 13.71 0.36 14.55
N ILE A 44 14.29 0.11 15.72
CA ILE A 44 15.58 0.65 16.10
C ILE A 44 16.54 -0.49 16.39
N LEU A 45 17.60 -0.57 15.59
CA LEU A 45 18.76 -1.41 15.81
C LEU A 45 19.92 -0.55 16.33
N ARG A 46 21.01 -1.16 16.79
CA ARG A 46 22.18 -0.42 17.32
C ARG A 46 22.71 0.61 16.32
N ASP A 47 22.98 0.19 15.10
CA ASP A 47 23.67 1.00 14.09
C ASP A 47 22.73 1.59 13.03
N TYR A 48 21.47 1.17 13.00
CA TYR A 48 20.48 1.60 12.02
C TYR A 48 19.10 1.81 12.63
N VAL A 49 18.38 2.77 12.07
CA VAL A 49 16.93 2.89 12.23
C VAL A 49 16.29 2.39 10.95
N THR A 50 15.52 1.32 11.02
CA THR A 50 14.70 0.86 9.90
C THR A 50 13.38 1.63 9.92
N ILE A 51 12.98 2.12 8.75
CA ILE A 51 11.84 3.01 8.61
C ILE A 51 10.95 2.49 7.48
N GLU A 52 9.70 2.29 7.81
CA GLU A 52 8.66 1.99 6.85
C GLU A 52 8.02 3.28 6.37
N LEU A 53 8.03 3.48 5.09
CA LEU A 53 7.53 4.65 4.39
C LEU A 53 6.45 4.24 3.39
N ARG A 54 5.58 5.19 3.05
CA ARG A 54 4.64 5.05 1.93
C ARG A 54 4.83 6.20 0.96
N ARG A 55 5.21 5.87 -0.26
CA ARG A 55 5.41 6.80 -1.37
C ARG A 55 4.56 6.38 -2.57
N ASN A 56 3.77 7.30 -3.11
CA ASN A 56 2.90 7.03 -4.25
C ASN A 56 1.98 5.79 -4.06
N GLY A 57 1.57 5.48 -2.82
CA GLY A 57 0.71 4.34 -2.51
C GLY A 57 1.42 2.98 -2.47
N LEU A 58 2.74 2.95 -2.46
CA LEU A 58 3.55 1.75 -2.27
C LEU A 58 4.40 1.88 -1.01
N ASN A 59 4.62 0.77 -0.33
CA ASN A 59 5.53 0.72 0.80
C ASN A 59 6.98 0.82 0.32
N GLU A 60 7.80 1.47 1.11
CA GLU A 60 9.24 1.58 0.95
C GLU A 60 9.88 1.30 2.30
N ILE A 61 10.87 0.43 2.37
CA ILE A 61 11.61 0.16 3.60
C ILE A 61 13.03 0.65 3.41
N ILE A 62 13.47 1.51 4.33
CA ILE A 62 14.83 2.03 4.36
C ILE A 62 15.51 1.68 5.68
N ALA A 63 16.83 1.53 5.65
CA ALA A 63 17.68 1.50 6.84
C ALA A 63 18.61 2.71 6.82
N LYS A 64 18.41 3.62 7.78
CA LYS A 64 19.19 4.84 7.95
C LYS A 64 20.16 4.68 9.13
N PRO A 65 21.47 4.99 8.98
CA PRO A 65 22.41 4.92 10.08
C PRO A 65 21.99 5.77 11.30
N THR A 66 22.11 5.23 12.50
CA THR A 66 21.81 5.94 13.76
C THR A 66 22.72 7.14 13.99
N SER A 67 23.94 7.13 13.43
CA SER A 67 24.84 8.31 13.43
C SER A 67 24.29 9.52 12.71
N GLY A 68 23.19 9.37 11.93
CA GLY A 68 22.63 10.40 11.07
C GLY A 68 23.41 10.65 9.78
N THR A 69 24.61 10.09 9.66
CA THR A 69 25.50 10.21 8.50
C THR A 69 25.75 8.84 7.88
N GLY A 70 26.00 8.78 6.58
CA GLY A 70 26.23 7.53 5.84
C GLY A 70 25.12 7.23 4.83
N GLU A 71 25.31 6.12 4.12
CA GLU A 71 24.39 5.72 3.06
C GLU A 71 23.09 5.13 3.63
N ILE A 72 21.96 5.63 3.14
CA ILE A 72 20.65 5.04 3.42
C ILE A 72 20.47 3.84 2.49
N LYS A 73 20.25 2.66 3.06
CA LYS A 73 19.90 1.46 2.30
C LYS A 73 18.40 1.44 2.03
N THR A 74 18.02 1.17 0.79
CA THR A 74 16.61 1.06 0.39
C THR A 74 16.36 -0.32 -0.18
N ILE A 75 15.31 -0.99 0.29
CA ILE A 75 14.89 -2.27 -0.28
C ILE A 75 14.01 -1.99 -1.51
N THR A 76 14.31 -2.67 -2.61
CA THR A 76 13.55 -2.59 -3.85
C THR A 76 12.74 -3.86 -4.08
N PHE A 77 11.55 -3.71 -4.64
CA PHE A 77 10.61 -4.81 -4.89
C PHE A 77 10.28 -4.90 -6.39
N PRO A 78 10.16 -6.13 -6.94
CA PRO A 78 10.06 -6.33 -8.39
C PRO A 78 8.65 -6.09 -8.96
N GLU A 79 7.59 -6.27 -8.17
CA GLU A 79 6.22 -6.15 -8.66
C GLU A 79 5.77 -4.68 -8.77
N PRO A 80 4.89 -4.35 -9.74
CA PRO A 80 4.40 -2.98 -9.93
C PRO A 80 3.49 -2.49 -8.81
N VAL A 81 2.88 -3.42 -8.06
CA VAL A 81 2.11 -3.18 -6.83
C VAL A 81 2.36 -4.28 -5.82
N TYR A 82 2.61 -3.89 -4.60
CA TYR A 82 2.96 -4.79 -3.49
C TYR A 82 2.66 -4.12 -2.15
N SER A 83 2.68 -4.89 -1.09
CA SER A 83 2.80 -4.44 0.28
C SER A 83 4.05 -5.04 0.90
N ALA A 84 4.78 -4.21 1.65
CA ALA A 84 5.95 -4.61 2.41
C ALA A 84 5.94 -3.90 3.76
N GLU A 85 6.09 -4.66 4.84
CA GLU A 85 5.96 -4.15 6.22
C GLU A 85 7.08 -4.71 7.08
N LEU A 86 7.63 -3.87 7.97
CA LEU A 86 8.56 -4.32 8.98
C LEU A 86 7.90 -5.36 9.89
N ASN A 87 8.63 -6.43 10.16
CA ASN A 87 8.19 -7.47 11.10
C ASN A 87 8.99 -7.32 12.39
N GLY A 88 8.34 -7.39 13.56
CA GLY A 88 8.99 -7.13 14.85
C GLY A 88 10.40 -7.69 14.95
N ASN A 89 11.37 -6.83 15.21
CA ASN A 89 12.79 -7.11 15.28
C ASN A 89 13.27 -6.87 16.72
N PRO A 90 13.16 -7.85 17.63
CA PRO A 90 13.43 -7.66 19.05
C PRO A 90 14.94 -7.58 19.39
N GLU A 91 15.81 -8.01 18.48
CA GLU A 91 17.24 -8.05 18.70
C GLU A 91 17.89 -6.70 18.34
N TYR A 92 18.17 -5.90 19.37
CA TYR A 92 18.78 -4.57 19.19
C TYR A 92 20.14 -4.60 18.49
N ASP A 93 20.94 -5.62 18.79
CA ASP A 93 22.33 -5.78 18.31
C ASP A 93 22.43 -6.49 16.95
N ALA A 94 21.29 -6.66 16.25
CA ALA A 94 21.28 -7.36 14.98
C ALA A 94 21.74 -6.46 13.80
N ASP A 95 22.40 -7.07 12.83
CA ASP A 95 22.77 -6.48 11.53
C ASP A 95 21.70 -6.75 10.47
N ASN A 96 20.66 -7.48 10.83
CA ASN A 96 19.55 -7.87 9.95
C ASN A 96 18.21 -7.47 10.56
N PHE A 97 17.24 -7.29 9.68
CA PHE A 97 15.86 -7.12 10.07
C PHE A 97 14.93 -7.94 9.17
N ARG A 98 13.75 -8.24 9.70
CA ARG A 98 12.73 -8.99 8.99
C ARG A 98 11.64 -8.06 8.46
N TYR A 99 11.13 -8.44 7.29
CA TYR A 99 9.97 -7.79 6.70
C TYR A 99 9.06 -8.82 6.03
N SER A 100 7.77 -8.55 6.05
CA SER A 100 6.76 -9.28 5.27
C SER A 100 6.62 -8.64 3.91
N TYR A 101 6.38 -9.45 2.90
CA TYR A 101 6.14 -9.01 1.52
C TYR A 101 5.00 -9.80 0.91
N THR A 102 4.14 -9.12 0.16
CA THR A 102 3.07 -9.75 -0.63
C THR A 102 2.72 -8.87 -1.83
N SER A 103 2.15 -9.48 -2.86
CA SER A 103 1.52 -8.77 -3.98
C SER A 103 0.19 -9.46 -4.31
N LEU A 104 -0.57 -8.93 -5.26
CA LEU A 104 -1.80 -9.59 -5.68
C LEU A 104 -1.54 -11.02 -6.17
N ASN A 105 -0.40 -11.28 -6.85
CA ASN A 105 0.00 -12.60 -7.35
C ASN A 105 1.21 -13.21 -6.63
N ARG A 106 1.62 -12.69 -5.47
CA ARG A 106 2.72 -13.24 -4.67
C ARG A 106 2.20 -13.57 -3.28
N PRO A 107 2.18 -14.86 -2.88
CA PRO A 107 1.82 -15.27 -1.53
C PRO A 107 2.65 -14.53 -0.46
N GLY A 108 2.05 -14.31 0.70
CA GLY A 108 2.72 -13.65 1.81
C GLY A 108 4.02 -14.36 2.17
N THR A 109 5.11 -13.62 2.16
CA THR A 109 6.47 -14.14 2.35
C THR A 109 7.18 -13.32 3.41
N LEU A 110 7.85 -14.00 4.35
CA LEU A 110 8.72 -13.42 5.34
C LEU A 110 10.16 -13.49 4.84
N TYR A 111 10.82 -12.35 4.82
CA TYR A 111 12.23 -12.20 4.46
C TYR A 111 13.05 -11.69 5.63
N GLU A 112 14.34 -12.01 5.61
CA GLU A 112 15.37 -11.39 6.44
C GLU A 112 16.36 -10.68 5.50
N TYR A 113 16.65 -9.41 5.81
CA TYR A 113 17.57 -8.57 5.06
C TYR A 113 18.78 -8.22 5.91
N ASN A 114 19.98 -8.50 5.41
CA ASN A 114 21.22 -8.09 6.05
C ASN A 114 21.61 -6.69 5.54
N ILE A 115 21.68 -5.71 6.47
CA ILE A 115 21.90 -4.30 6.13
C ILE A 115 23.31 -4.07 5.58
N THR A 116 24.29 -4.82 6.09
CA THR A 116 25.71 -4.66 5.71
C THR A 116 25.99 -5.23 4.32
N THR A 117 25.51 -6.44 4.05
CA THR A 117 25.78 -7.14 2.78
C THR A 117 24.76 -6.85 1.69
N GLY A 118 23.53 -6.41 2.06
CA GLY A 118 22.40 -6.26 1.16
C GLY A 118 21.75 -7.59 0.77
N GLU A 119 22.15 -8.70 1.37
CA GLU A 119 21.58 -10.02 1.10
C GLU A 119 20.20 -10.16 1.68
N THR A 120 19.29 -10.78 0.91
CA THR A 120 17.92 -11.08 1.32
C THR A 120 17.73 -12.59 1.34
N VAL A 121 17.28 -13.12 2.47
CA VAL A 121 16.97 -14.54 2.66
C VAL A 121 15.48 -14.73 2.87
N LYS A 122 14.87 -15.62 2.09
CA LYS A 122 13.48 -16.04 2.29
C LYS A 122 13.39 -16.99 3.46
N LEU A 123 12.69 -16.60 4.53
CA LEU A 123 12.52 -17.43 5.73
C LEU A 123 11.29 -18.33 5.63
N LYS A 124 10.18 -17.77 5.15
CA LYS A 124 8.91 -18.49 5.05
C LYS A 124 8.04 -17.90 3.96
N GLU A 125 7.30 -18.75 3.27
CA GLU A 125 6.28 -18.37 2.29
C GLU A 125 4.97 -19.06 2.62
N GLN A 126 3.85 -18.38 2.43
CA GLN A 126 2.52 -18.96 2.58
C GLN A 126 2.36 -20.12 1.59
N GLU A 127 2.09 -21.31 2.11
CA GLU A 127 1.81 -22.49 1.30
C GLU A 127 0.41 -22.41 0.69
N ILE A 128 0.31 -22.83 -0.57
CA ILE A 128 -0.96 -22.98 -1.29
C ILE A 128 -1.11 -24.45 -1.66
N PRO A 129 -1.81 -25.26 -0.84
CA PRO A 129 -1.88 -26.72 -1.01
C PRO A 129 -2.43 -27.18 -2.36
N SER A 130 -3.30 -26.38 -2.98
CA SER A 130 -3.85 -26.68 -4.33
C SER A 130 -2.86 -26.43 -5.47
N GLY A 131 -1.67 -25.93 -5.15
CA GLY A 131 -0.72 -25.44 -6.13
C GLY A 131 -1.08 -24.02 -6.60
N PHE A 132 -0.05 -23.22 -6.87
CA PHE A 132 -0.18 -21.85 -7.38
C PHE A 132 1.08 -21.47 -8.13
N ASN A 133 0.92 -21.01 -9.36
CA ASN A 133 2.03 -20.44 -10.13
C ASN A 133 1.77 -18.93 -10.36
N PRO A 134 2.52 -18.03 -9.70
CA PRO A 134 2.34 -16.59 -9.85
C PRO A 134 2.53 -16.09 -11.28
N ASP A 135 3.30 -16.84 -12.09
CA ASP A 135 3.58 -16.47 -13.47
C ASP A 135 2.42 -16.70 -14.44
N ASP A 136 1.35 -17.35 -13.99
CA ASP A 136 0.10 -17.51 -14.76
C ASP A 136 -0.78 -16.25 -14.71
N TYR A 137 -0.40 -15.24 -13.93
CA TYR A 137 -1.20 -14.05 -13.70
C TYR A 137 -0.42 -12.78 -14.02
N THR A 138 -1.16 -11.76 -14.45
CA THR A 138 -0.63 -10.42 -14.69
C THR A 138 -1.15 -9.48 -13.62
N VAL A 139 -0.23 -8.71 -13.02
CA VAL A 139 -0.53 -7.63 -12.10
C VAL A 139 -0.16 -6.31 -12.77
N GLU A 140 -1.07 -5.35 -12.74
CA GLU A 140 -0.83 -4.00 -13.28
C GLU A 140 -1.21 -2.95 -12.24
N ARG A 141 -0.56 -1.80 -12.33
CA ARG A 141 -0.95 -0.59 -11.62
C ARG A 141 -1.52 0.41 -12.60
N LEU A 142 -2.75 0.84 -12.35
CA LEU A 142 -3.45 1.81 -13.18
C LEU A 142 -3.72 3.09 -12.39
N TRP A 143 -4.01 4.18 -13.12
CA TRP A 143 -4.37 5.47 -12.56
C TRP A 143 -5.63 5.98 -13.25
N ALA A 144 -6.74 6.02 -12.51
CA ALA A 144 -7.97 6.66 -12.96
C ALA A 144 -7.86 8.18 -12.79
N THR A 145 -8.65 8.91 -13.54
CA THR A 145 -8.75 10.38 -13.38
C THR A 145 -10.16 10.69 -12.88
N ALA A 146 -10.26 11.15 -11.62
CA ALA A 146 -11.51 11.57 -11.04
C ALA A 146 -12.04 12.86 -11.72
N GLN A 147 -13.31 13.20 -11.49
CA GLN A 147 -13.95 14.38 -12.09
C GLN A 147 -13.24 15.70 -11.77
N ASP A 148 -12.59 15.78 -10.62
CA ASP A 148 -11.81 16.94 -10.19
C ASP A 148 -10.34 16.91 -10.68
N GLY A 149 -10.00 15.99 -11.60
CA GLY A 149 -8.67 15.83 -12.19
C GLY A 149 -7.68 15.06 -11.34
N VAL A 150 -8.07 14.63 -10.13
CA VAL A 150 -7.17 13.88 -9.23
C VAL A 150 -6.90 12.49 -9.80
N LYS A 151 -5.64 12.05 -9.72
CA LYS A 151 -5.23 10.70 -10.14
C LYS A 151 -5.43 9.72 -9.01
N VAL A 152 -6.24 8.69 -9.23
CA VAL A 152 -6.59 7.65 -8.26
C VAL A 152 -5.89 6.36 -8.63
N PRO A 153 -5.01 5.80 -7.77
CA PRO A 153 -4.33 4.55 -8.06
C PRO A 153 -5.26 3.35 -7.90
N MET A 154 -5.00 2.33 -8.69
CA MET A 154 -5.73 1.06 -8.66
C MET A 154 -4.78 -0.07 -9.01
N ALA A 155 -4.78 -1.13 -8.20
CA ALA A 155 -4.08 -2.38 -8.48
C ALA A 155 -5.05 -3.36 -9.13
N ILE A 156 -4.62 -4.05 -10.19
CA ILE A 156 -5.43 -5.08 -10.83
C ILE A 156 -4.65 -6.38 -11.00
N VAL A 157 -5.38 -7.49 -10.97
CA VAL A 157 -4.84 -8.82 -11.30
C VAL A 157 -5.83 -9.60 -12.14
N TYR A 158 -5.30 -10.36 -13.10
CA TYR A 158 -6.06 -11.22 -13.98
C TYR A 158 -5.16 -12.32 -14.56
N LYS A 159 -5.78 -13.37 -15.12
CA LYS A 159 -5.06 -14.48 -15.75
C LYS A 159 -4.38 -14.04 -17.04
N LYS A 160 -3.12 -14.46 -17.26
CA LYS A 160 -2.39 -14.18 -18.52
C LYS A 160 -3.18 -14.63 -19.73
N GLY A 161 -3.09 -13.82 -20.80
CA GLY A 161 -3.83 -14.10 -22.04
C GLY A 161 -5.27 -13.57 -22.04
N LEU A 162 -5.70 -12.86 -20.99
CA LEU A 162 -7.01 -12.19 -20.97
C LEU A 162 -7.14 -11.23 -22.15
N ARG A 163 -8.24 -11.35 -22.89
CA ARG A 163 -8.57 -10.43 -23.99
C ARG A 163 -9.20 -9.15 -23.42
N LYS A 164 -8.65 -8.00 -23.77
CA LYS A 164 -9.20 -6.68 -23.39
C LYS A 164 -10.24 -6.26 -24.43
N ASP A 165 -11.36 -6.98 -24.51
CA ASP A 165 -12.46 -6.75 -25.46
C ASP A 165 -13.78 -6.34 -24.79
N GLY A 166 -13.79 -6.20 -23.46
CA GLY A 166 -14.94 -5.79 -22.67
C GLY A 166 -15.86 -6.96 -22.28
N THR A 167 -15.51 -8.20 -22.61
CA THR A 167 -16.37 -9.36 -22.34
C THR A 167 -16.13 -10.03 -21.00
N ASN A 168 -15.03 -9.71 -20.30
CA ASN A 168 -14.68 -10.36 -19.05
C ASN A 168 -15.48 -9.80 -17.87
N PRO A 169 -15.88 -10.63 -16.89
CA PRO A 169 -16.40 -10.12 -15.63
C PRO A 169 -15.29 -9.43 -14.83
N ALA A 170 -15.66 -8.40 -14.06
CA ALA A 170 -14.73 -7.72 -13.17
C ALA A 170 -15.33 -7.55 -11.77
N LEU A 171 -14.48 -7.58 -10.76
CA LEU A 171 -14.82 -7.26 -9.39
C LEU A 171 -13.92 -6.12 -8.90
N VAL A 172 -14.53 -4.98 -8.57
CA VAL A 172 -13.81 -3.83 -7.97
C VAL A 172 -14.09 -3.78 -6.50
N TYR A 173 -13.04 -3.76 -5.70
CA TYR A 173 -13.11 -3.61 -4.25
C TYR A 173 -12.52 -2.25 -3.83
N SER A 174 -13.11 -1.65 -2.80
CA SER A 174 -12.53 -0.52 -2.08
C SER A 174 -13.12 -0.36 -0.68
N TYR A 175 -12.41 0.41 0.16
CA TYR A 175 -12.85 0.76 1.52
C TYR A 175 -13.02 2.27 1.70
N GLY A 176 -11.95 3.05 1.54
CA GLY A 176 -11.93 4.51 1.44
C GLY A 176 -12.37 5.25 2.70
N SER A 177 -12.01 4.80 3.90
CA SER A 177 -12.41 5.44 5.16
C SER A 177 -11.35 5.32 6.24
N TYR A 178 -11.44 6.20 7.25
CA TYR A 178 -10.65 6.20 8.47
C TYR A 178 -9.14 6.30 8.28
N GLY A 179 -8.68 6.75 7.11
CA GLY A 179 -7.25 6.77 6.79
C GLY A 179 -6.64 5.37 6.66
N SER A 180 -7.48 4.32 6.55
CA SER A 180 -7.01 2.96 6.31
C SER A 180 -6.62 2.80 4.85
N SER A 181 -5.35 2.55 4.58
CA SER A 181 -4.86 2.27 3.24
C SER A 181 -5.43 0.96 2.70
N SER A 182 -5.70 0.93 1.40
CA SER A 182 -6.12 -0.28 0.70
C SER A 182 -4.87 -0.99 0.16
N ASP A 183 -4.19 -1.71 1.07
CA ASP A 183 -2.97 -2.42 0.74
C ASP A 183 -3.27 -3.71 -0.02
N VAL A 184 -2.44 -3.99 -1.03
CA VAL A 184 -2.57 -5.21 -1.79
C VAL A 184 -2.12 -6.40 -0.95
N SER A 185 -2.83 -7.51 -1.07
CA SER A 185 -2.44 -8.77 -0.44
C SER A 185 -2.85 -9.95 -1.30
N PHE A 186 -2.09 -11.03 -1.20
CA PHE A 186 -2.46 -12.29 -1.81
C PHE A 186 -3.66 -12.90 -1.08
N SER A 187 -4.63 -13.36 -1.84
CA SER A 187 -5.79 -14.10 -1.30
C SER A 187 -6.10 -15.31 -2.17
N ALA A 188 -5.82 -16.50 -1.66
CA ALA A 188 -6.05 -17.75 -2.39
C ALA A 188 -7.52 -17.91 -2.84
N SER A 189 -8.49 -17.46 -2.03
CA SER A 189 -9.91 -17.54 -2.37
C SER A 189 -10.29 -16.68 -3.58
N LEU A 190 -9.58 -15.56 -3.80
CA LEU A 190 -9.82 -14.66 -4.93
C LEU A 190 -9.53 -15.36 -6.27
N TYR A 191 -8.55 -16.26 -6.27
CA TYR A 191 -8.17 -16.98 -7.48
C TYR A 191 -9.25 -17.93 -8.01
N SER A 192 -10.21 -18.33 -7.17
CA SER A 192 -11.40 -19.04 -7.65
C SER A 192 -12.22 -18.22 -8.65
N LEU A 193 -12.19 -16.86 -8.56
CA LEU A 193 -12.81 -15.96 -9.52
C LEU A 193 -11.88 -15.66 -10.69
N ILE A 194 -10.61 -15.37 -10.43
CA ILE A 194 -9.63 -15.01 -11.47
C ILE A 194 -9.46 -16.15 -12.47
N ASP A 195 -9.42 -17.41 -12.01
CA ASP A 195 -9.33 -18.57 -12.88
C ASP A 195 -10.58 -18.81 -13.75
N ARG A 196 -11.71 -18.22 -13.37
CA ARG A 196 -12.94 -18.19 -14.17
C ARG A 196 -12.99 -16.96 -15.11
N GLY A 197 -11.90 -16.23 -15.26
CA GLY A 197 -11.77 -15.11 -16.18
C GLY A 197 -12.13 -13.75 -15.59
N PHE A 198 -12.29 -13.62 -14.27
CA PHE A 198 -12.49 -12.33 -13.65
C PHE A 198 -11.22 -11.46 -13.67
N VAL A 199 -11.42 -10.17 -13.86
CA VAL A 199 -10.45 -9.14 -13.50
C VAL A 199 -10.78 -8.68 -12.09
N TYR A 200 -9.83 -8.79 -11.16
CA TYR A 200 -9.97 -8.19 -9.84
C TYR A 200 -9.25 -6.84 -9.79
N ALA A 201 -9.88 -5.85 -9.19
CA ALA A 201 -9.33 -4.53 -9.03
C ALA A 201 -9.50 -4.03 -7.59
N LEU A 202 -8.44 -3.49 -7.01
CA LEU A 202 -8.40 -2.83 -5.71
C LEU A 202 -8.21 -1.33 -5.94
N ALA A 203 -9.25 -0.53 -5.73
CA ALA A 203 -9.20 0.91 -5.91
C ALA A 203 -8.77 1.61 -4.61
N GLN A 204 -7.70 2.38 -4.68
CA GLN A 204 -7.10 3.11 -3.55
C GLN A 204 -7.68 4.53 -3.49
N VAL A 205 -8.97 4.63 -3.15
CA VAL A 205 -9.74 5.87 -3.21
C VAL A 205 -9.46 6.82 -2.04
N ARG A 206 -9.72 8.10 -2.20
CA ARG A 206 -9.65 9.10 -1.11
C ARG A 206 -10.52 8.69 0.09
N GLY A 207 -10.03 9.02 1.28
CA GLY A 207 -10.59 8.57 2.56
C GLY A 207 -9.78 7.43 3.19
N GLY A 208 -8.99 6.69 2.41
CA GLY A 208 -7.80 5.97 2.86
C GLY A 208 -6.61 6.91 3.01
N SER A 209 -5.43 6.39 3.31
CA SER A 209 -4.18 7.17 3.36
C SER A 209 -3.12 6.66 2.36
N ASP A 210 -3.57 6.01 1.31
CA ASP A 210 -2.72 5.39 0.29
C ASP A 210 -1.70 6.37 -0.32
N LEU A 211 -2.12 7.60 -0.57
CA LEU A 211 -1.23 8.68 -1.05
C LEU A 211 -0.85 9.68 0.07
N GLY A 212 -0.77 9.21 1.30
CA GLY A 212 -0.44 10.03 2.48
C GLY A 212 -1.66 10.59 3.20
N GLU A 213 -1.42 11.39 4.25
CA GLU A 213 -2.49 11.91 5.12
C GLU A 213 -3.45 12.85 4.38
N GLN A 214 -2.95 13.59 3.39
CA GLN A 214 -3.79 14.44 2.53
C GLN A 214 -4.87 13.65 1.77
N TRP A 215 -4.61 12.38 1.47
CA TRP A 215 -5.56 11.49 0.80
C TRP A 215 -6.75 11.19 1.71
N TYR A 216 -6.50 11.00 3.00
CA TYR A 216 -7.53 10.87 4.03
C TYR A 216 -8.31 12.18 4.21
N GLU A 217 -7.62 13.30 4.39
CA GLU A 217 -8.25 14.61 4.61
C GLU A 217 -9.24 14.96 3.48
N ARG A 218 -8.88 14.63 2.23
CA ARG A 218 -9.72 14.90 1.04
C ARG A 218 -10.83 13.88 0.79
N GLY A 219 -11.00 12.87 1.64
CA GLY A 219 -12.03 11.85 1.53
C GLY A 219 -12.89 11.66 2.78
N LYS A 220 -12.73 12.51 3.82
CA LYS A 220 -13.48 12.43 5.06
C LYS A 220 -14.53 13.54 5.21
N LEU A 221 -15.50 13.35 6.11
CA LEU A 221 -16.51 14.34 6.49
C LEU A 221 -17.18 14.96 5.26
N LEU A 222 -17.11 16.29 5.10
CA LEU A 222 -17.71 17.03 4.00
C LEU A 222 -17.09 16.72 2.63
N HIS A 223 -15.90 16.10 2.60
CA HIS A 223 -15.22 15.66 1.39
C HIS A 223 -15.52 14.19 1.03
N LYS A 224 -16.41 13.52 1.76
CA LYS A 224 -16.68 12.09 1.59
C LYS A 224 -17.16 11.72 0.19
N LYS A 225 -17.80 12.62 -0.52
CA LYS A 225 -18.23 12.42 -1.91
C LYS A 225 -17.06 12.07 -2.84
N ASN A 226 -15.85 12.56 -2.54
CA ASN A 226 -14.66 12.25 -3.33
C ASN A 226 -14.33 10.76 -3.33
N THR A 227 -14.56 10.05 -2.21
CA THR A 227 -14.42 8.58 -2.15
C THR A 227 -15.27 7.89 -3.20
N PHE A 228 -16.49 8.35 -3.38
CA PHE A 228 -17.48 7.75 -4.29
C PHE A 228 -17.14 8.04 -5.75
N THR A 229 -16.82 9.29 -6.06
CA THR A 229 -16.42 9.69 -7.42
C THR A 229 -15.09 9.06 -7.86
N ASP A 230 -14.17 8.83 -6.93
CA ASP A 230 -12.91 8.11 -7.18
C ASP A 230 -13.18 6.65 -7.58
N PHE A 231 -14.07 5.98 -6.85
CA PHE A 231 -14.45 4.60 -7.14
C PHE A 231 -15.13 4.46 -8.51
N ILE A 232 -16.02 5.41 -8.82
CA ILE A 232 -16.67 5.47 -10.13
C ILE A 232 -15.62 5.64 -11.23
N ALA A 233 -14.68 6.59 -11.08
CA ALA A 233 -13.61 6.81 -12.04
C ALA A 233 -12.73 5.57 -12.27
N CYS A 234 -12.42 4.82 -11.21
CA CYS A 234 -11.71 3.54 -11.31
C CYS A 234 -12.51 2.51 -12.12
N SER A 235 -13.82 2.41 -11.86
CA SER A 235 -14.74 1.51 -12.57
C SER A 235 -14.85 1.86 -14.04
N GLU A 236 -15.04 3.13 -14.36
CA GLU A 236 -15.07 3.65 -15.74
C GLU A 236 -13.76 3.42 -16.49
N LEU A 237 -12.62 3.55 -15.82
CA LEU A 237 -11.33 3.26 -16.43
C LEU A 237 -11.24 1.81 -16.91
N LEU A 238 -11.71 0.83 -16.10
CA LEU A 238 -11.73 -0.58 -16.50
C LEU A 238 -12.61 -0.83 -17.71
N ILE A 239 -13.77 -0.16 -17.78
CA ILE A 239 -14.69 -0.25 -18.92
C ILE A 239 -14.05 0.37 -20.17
N ASN A 240 -13.51 1.59 -20.04
CA ASN A 240 -12.90 2.32 -21.15
C ASN A 240 -11.67 1.61 -21.73
N LYS A 241 -10.89 0.93 -20.85
CA LYS A 241 -9.75 0.10 -21.26
C LYS A 241 -10.15 -1.31 -21.71
N LYS A 242 -11.47 -1.60 -21.77
CA LYS A 242 -12.03 -2.89 -22.19
C LYS A 242 -11.58 -4.10 -21.38
N TYR A 243 -11.22 -3.90 -20.11
CA TYR A 243 -11.07 -5.02 -19.18
C TYR A 243 -12.40 -5.70 -18.88
N THR A 244 -13.50 -4.92 -18.91
CA THR A 244 -14.87 -5.34 -18.64
C THR A 244 -15.85 -4.43 -19.37
N SER A 245 -17.14 -4.64 -19.14
CA SER A 245 -18.23 -3.74 -19.56
C SER A 245 -19.17 -3.46 -18.38
N ALA A 246 -20.02 -2.43 -18.50
CA ALA A 246 -20.91 -1.99 -17.42
C ALA A 246 -21.82 -3.11 -16.88
N ASN A 247 -22.30 -4.00 -17.74
CA ASN A 247 -23.17 -5.13 -17.38
C ASN A 247 -22.41 -6.35 -16.83
N LYS A 248 -21.08 -6.29 -16.75
CA LYS A 248 -20.22 -7.37 -16.23
C LYS A 248 -19.32 -6.92 -15.07
N LEU A 249 -19.49 -5.68 -14.62
CA LEU A 249 -18.76 -5.12 -13.51
C LEU A 249 -19.54 -5.32 -12.21
N ALA A 250 -18.91 -5.96 -11.24
CA ALA A 250 -19.40 -6.07 -9.88
C ALA A 250 -18.55 -5.19 -8.94
N ALA A 251 -19.18 -4.69 -7.89
CA ALA A 251 -18.55 -3.87 -6.87
C ALA A 251 -18.69 -4.53 -5.49
N MET A 252 -17.65 -4.42 -4.65
CA MET A 252 -17.64 -4.95 -3.30
C MET A 252 -17.00 -3.97 -2.33
N GLY A 253 -17.55 -3.88 -1.13
CA GLY A 253 -17.02 -3.09 -0.03
C GLY A 253 -17.67 -3.49 1.28
N GLY A 254 -16.86 -3.68 2.31
CA GLY A 254 -17.33 -4.06 3.65
C GLY A 254 -17.32 -2.89 4.63
N SER A 255 -18.14 -2.95 5.71
CA SER A 255 -18.16 -1.92 6.77
C SER A 255 -18.38 -0.51 6.18
N ALA A 256 -17.45 0.43 6.36
CA ALA A 256 -17.52 1.75 5.74
C ALA A 256 -17.46 1.70 4.19
N GLY A 257 -16.87 0.64 3.61
CA GLY A 257 -16.99 0.33 2.18
C GLY A 257 -18.42 -0.04 1.77
N GLY A 258 -19.27 -0.48 2.70
CA GLY A 258 -20.71 -0.67 2.49
C GLY A 258 -21.44 0.66 2.23
N LEU A 259 -21.06 1.73 2.95
CA LEU A 259 -21.54 3.09 2.63
C LEU A 259 -21.11 3.49 1.21
N LEU A 260 -19.87 3.22 0.83
CA LEU A 260 -19.38 3.45 -0.54
C LEU A 260 -20.27 2.71 -1.55
N MET A 261 -20.58 1.42 -1.33
CA MET A 261 -21.43 0.64 -2.22
C MET A 261 -22.83 1.23 -2.33
N GLY A 262 -23.47 1.57 -1.19
CA GLY A 262 -24.78 2.22 -1.18
C GLY A 262 -24.80 3.56 -1.93
N ALA A 263 -23.73 4.34 -1.82
CA ALA A 263 -23.62 5.63 -2.53
C ALA A 263 -23.48 5.45 -4.04
N VAL A 264 -22.54 4.60 -4.50
CA VAL A 264 -22.27 4.46 -5.95
C VAL A 264 -23.39 3.78 -6.72
N MET A 265 -24.21 2.96 -6.05
CA MET A 265 -25.42 2.38 -6.66
C MET A 265 -26.50 3.43 -6.99
N ASN A 266 -26.43 4.61 -6.34
CA ASN A 266 -27.41 5.69 -6.53
C ASN A 266 -26.83 6.88 -7.32
N MET A 267 -25.58 6.81 -7.73
CA MET A 267 -24.89 7.84 -8.52
C MET A 267 -24.72 7.42 -9.97
#